data_c025d52a31f5bd41e8575c5ba5aa88fb
#
_entry.id   c025d52a31f5bd41e8575c5ba5aa88fb
#
_cell.length_a   1.000
_cell.length_b   1.000
_cell.length_c   1.000
_cell.angle_alpha   90.00
_cell.angle_beta   90.00
_cell.angle_gamma   90.00
#
_symmetry.space_group_name_H-M   'P 1'
#
loop_
_entity.id
_entity.type
_entity.pdbx_description
1 polymer ?
#
loop_
_entity_poly.entity_id
_entity_poly.type
_entity_poly.pdbx_seq_one_letter_code
_entity_poly.pdbx_strand_id
1 'polypeptide(L)'
;MTAQQNFFVLIKDDRGDCQIKRVRVNQQLQSELIQIFEDQRMHFETGVDTEVEFNGDWKPDANEVLTINDITEALIMTNAITVNASSFSDLIASNFRDEAIKAIFTGTNSRGQIKVFVQKFSSRQALSISQMPIIKMQTGNTFVKIAEDIFTIDNKLVAIIEGNKTKFKSYHNARMVFDLSDFYKEATDEDLAEMAQHPSLEINDLQSFIAEADTPIRKMAHTIKSSGILDNYTVEQISTAAASFPEISIIVRNGKIELPSDRRSLKGVLHFLLEDIYKGPLSGSDFLTNSKRVL
;
A
#
# COMPACT_ATOMS: atom_id res chain seq x y z
N MET A 1 -5.37 -1.11 -36.88
CA MET A 1 -5.87 -2.23 -36.08
C MET A 1 -5.67 -1.85 -34.63
N THR A 2 -6.71 -1.52 -33.90
CA THR A 2 -6.68 -1.34 -32.45
C THR A 2 -6.29 -2.71 -31.86
N ALA A 3 -5.19 -2.77 -31.11
CA ALA A 3 -4.76 -3.99 -30.44
C ALA A 3 -5.93 -4.48 -29.57
N GLN A 4 -6.28 -5.76 -29.69
CA GLN A 4 -7.35 -6.37 -28.92
C GLN A 4 -6.97 -6.31 -27.42
N GLN A 5 -7.68 -5.53 -26.66
CA GLN A 5 -7.46 -5.40 -25.21
C GLN A 5 -8.00 -6.65 -24.51
N ASN A 6 -7.15 -7.36 -23.79
CA ASN A 6 -7.51 -8.57 -23.07
C ASN A 6 -7.68 -8.28 -21.57
N PHE A 7 -8.44 -9.12 -20.89
CA PHE A 7 -8.68 -9.05 -19.45
C PHE A 7 -8.01 -10.22 -18.76
N PHE A 8 -7.42 -9.93 -17.62
CA PHE A 8 -6.67 -10.88 -16.82
C PHE A 8 -7.04 -10.76 -15.35
N VAL A 9 -6.76 -11.82 -14.61
CA VAL A 9 -6.76 -11.82 -13.14
C VAL A 9 -5.36 -12.10 -12.63
N LEU A 10 -5.01 -11.43 -11.53
CA LEU A 10 -3.87 -11.78 -10.71
C LEU A 10 -4.36 -12.67 -9.58
N ILE A 11 -3.79 -13.85 -9.48
CA ILE A 11 -3.99 -14.82 -8.40
C ILE A 11 -2.71 -14.82 -7.57
N LYS A 12 -2.85 -14.76 -6.25
CA LYS A 12 -1.73 -14.85 -5.32
C LYS A 12 -2.07 -15.88 -4.25
N ASP A 13 -1.31 -16.96 -4.23
CA ASP A 13 -1.50 -18.02 -3.25
C ASP A 13 -1.00 -17.64 -1.84
N ASP A 14 -1.19 -18.54 -0.87
CA ASP A 14 -0.77 -18.31 0.52
C ASP A 14 0.76 -18.26 0.70
N ARG A 15 1.52 -18.71 -0.29
CA ARG A 15 2.98 -18.60 -0.30
C ARG A 15 3.48 -17.29 -0.90
N GLY A 16 2.57 -16.52 -1.48
CA GLY A 16 2.88 -15.26 -2.16
C GLY A 16 3.19 -15.42 -3.65
N ASP A 17 3.11 -16.65 -4.20
CA ASP A 17 3.36 -16.89 -5.62
C ASP A 17 2.23 -16.30 -6.47
N CYS A 18 2.62 -15.56 -7.50
CA CYS A 18 1.70 -14.87 -8.38
C CYS A 18 1.49 -15.63 -9.68
N GLN A 19 0.22 -15.78 -10.07
CA GLN A 19 -0.17 -16.37 -11.35
C GLN A 19 -1.14 -15.45 -12.10
N ILE A 20 -0.99 -15.40 -13.42
CA ILE A 20 -1.92 -14.69 -14.29
C ILE A 20 -2.80 -15.71 -15.02
N LYS A 21 -4.11 -15.46 -15.03
CA LYS A 21 -5.07 -16.16 -15.88
C LYS A 21 -5.84 -15.18 -16.74
N ARG A 22 -6.20 -15.61 -17.93
CA ARG A 22 -6.98 -14.80 -18.87
C ARG A 22 -8.48 -14.93 -18.54
N VAL A 23 -9.20 -13.81 -18.56
CA VAL A 23 -10.67 -13.77 -18.48
C VAL A 23 -11.23 -13.75 -19.89
N ARG A 24 -11.88 -14.83 -20.32
CA ARG A 24 -12.53 -14.88 -21.62
C ARG A 24 -13.89 -14.20 -21.56
N VAL A 25 -14.06 -13.20 -22.40
CA VAL A 25 -15.32 -12.48 -22.56
C VAL A 25 -15.73 -12.49 -24.04
N ASN A 26 -17.02 -12.42 -24.31
CA ASN A 26 -17.48 -12.24 -25.68
C ASN A 26 -17.17 -10.82 -26.18
N GLN A 27 -17.27 -10.60 -27.49
CA GLN A 27 -16.86 -9.35 -28.12
C GLN A 27 -17.69 -8.14 -27.62
N GLN A 28 -18.97 -8.32 -27.33
CA GLN A 28 -19.83 -7.25 -26.81
C GLN A 28 -19.36 -6.83 -25.43
N LEU A 29 -19.25 -7.77 -24.50
CA LEU A 29 -18.80 -7.51 -23.14
C LEU A 29 -17.36 -6.96 -23.11
N GLN A 30 -16.49 -7.40 -24.02
CA GLN A 30 -15.14 -6.87 -24.16
C GLN A 30 -15.17 -5.36 -24.46
N SER A 31 -16.02 -4.91 -25.38
CA SER A 31 -16.14 -3.49 -25.71
C SER A 31 -16.68 -2.67 -24.53
N GLU A 32 -17.68 -3.20 -23.82
CA GLU A 32 -18.25 -2.57 -22.63
C GLU A 32 -17.22 -2.45 -21.50
N LEU A 33 -16.47 -3.52 -21.23
CA LEU A 33 -15.43 -3.50 -20.21
C LEU A 33 -14.29 -2.53 -20.55
N ILE A 34 -13.86 -2.48 -21.81
CA ILE A 34 -12.86 -1.50 -22.25
C ILE A 34 -13.33 -0.08 -21.92
N GLN A 35 -14.58 0.25 -22.24
CA GLN A 35 -15.13 1.57 -21.93
C GLN A 35 -15.18 1.85 -20.43
N ILE A 36 -15.60 0.88 -19.62
CA ILE A 36 -15.64 0.99 -18.16
C ILE A 36 -14.25 1.28 -17.60
N PHE A 37 -13.23 0.53 -18.03
CA PHE A 37 -11.85 0.74 -17.55
C PHE A 37 -11.29 2.10 -18.01
N GLU A 38 -11.64 2.56 -19.21
CA GLU A 38 -11.23 3.86 -19.71
C GLU A 38 -11.89 5.01 -18.94
N ASP A 39 -13.19 4.92 -18.65
CA ASP A 39 -13.90 5.90 -17.84
C ASP A 39 -13.31 5.97 -16.42
N GLN A 40 -12.96 4.82 -15.85
CA GLN A 40 -12.31 4.74 -14.55
C GLN A 40 -10.89 5.31 -14.57
N ARG A 41 -10.14 5.10 -15.66
CA ARG A 41 -8.82 5.73 -15.86
C ARG A 41 -8.96 7.26 -15.88
N MET A 42 -9.89 7.79 -16.66
CA MET A 42 -10.14 9.23 -16.72
C MET A 42 -10.48 9.77 -15.32
N HIS A 43 -11.36 9.08 -14.59
CA HIS A 43 -11.70 9.48 -13.23
C HIS A 43 -10.51 9.42 -12.27
N PHE A 44 -9.64 8.42 -12.40
CA PHE A 44 -8.43 8.28 -11.59
C PHE A 44 -7.44 9.42 -11.87
N GLU A 45 -7.24 9.79 -13.14
CA GLU A 45 -6.28 10.82 -13.56
C GLU A 45 -6.83 12.25 -13.37
N THR A 46 -8.15 12.43 -13.32
CA THR A 46 -8.78 13.76 -13.17
C THR A 46 -8.35 14.44 -11.88
N GLY A 47 -7.85 15.67 -12.00
CA GLY A 47 -7.42 16.52 -10.90
C GLY A 47 -6.09 16.11 -10.27
N VAL A 48 -5.39 15.12 -10.82
CA VAL A 48 -4.03 14.76 -10.39
C VAL A 48 -3.03 15.63 -11.18
N ASP A 49 -2.21 16.36 -10.46
CA ASP A 49 -1.14 17.19 -11.02
C ASP A 49 0.23 16.89 -10.40
N THR A 50 0.26 16.15 -9.29
CA THR A 50 1.49 15.88 -8.54
C THR A 50 1.63 14.38 -8.25
N GLU A 51 2.81 13.85 -8.57
CA GLU A 51 3.22 12.49 -8.19
C GLU A 51 4.13 12.57 -6.96
N VAL A 52 3.83 11.80 -5.91
CA VAL A 52 4.59 11.75 -4.67
C VAL A 52 5.08 10.33 -4.44
N GLU A 53 6.38 10.16 -4.22
CA GLU A 53 6.94 8.86 -3.86
C GLU A 53 6.43 8.42 -2.49
N PHE A 54 5.91 7.19 -2.42
CA PHE A 54 5.37 6.63 -1.20
C PHE A 54 6.49 6.10 -0.30
N ASN A 55 6.56 6.62 0.90
CA ASN A 55 7.56 6.24 1.91
C ASN A 55 6.97 5.49 3.13
N GLY A 56 5.70 5.09 3.06
CA GLY A 56 5.02 4.41 4.17
C GLY A 56 4.14 5.32 5.02
N ASP A 57 4.50 6.59 5.19
CA ASP A 57 3.82 7.53 6.09
C ASP A 57 2.97 8.58 5.37
N TRP A 58 3.06 8.62 4.04
CA TRP A 58 2.42 9.65 3.25
C TRP A 58 0.92 9.39 3.01
N LYS A 59 0.11 10.41 3.24
CA LYS A 59 -1.30 10.45 2.83
C LYS A 59 -1.45 11.52 1.74
N PRO A 60 -1.86 11.16 0.52
CA PRO A 60 -1.94 12.12 -0.57
C PRO A 60 -3.07 13.13 -0.37
N ASP A 61 -2.86 14.34 -0.87
CA ASP A 61 -3.90 15.33 -1.05
C ASP A 61 -4.80 15.00 -2.25
N ALA A 62 -5.86 15.79 -2.46
CA ALA A 62 -6.86 15.49 -3.49
C ALA A 62 -6.29 15.50 -4.92
N ASN A 63 -5.25 16.31 -5.15
CA ASN A 63 -4.56 16.46 -6.44
C ASN A 63 -3.28 15.63 -6.56
N GLU A 64 -2.98 14.80 -5.58
CA GLU A 64 -1.77 13.98 -5.55
C GLU A 64 -2.06 12.50 -5.81
N VAL A 65 -1.07 11.82 -6.35
CA VAL A 65 -1.05 10.38 -6.48
C VAL A 65 0.25 9.82 -5.91
N LEU A 66 0.16 8.74 -5.16
CA LEU A 66 1.33 8.04 -4.62
C LEU A 66 1.95 7.15 -5.68
N THR A 67 3.27 7.06 -5.68
CA THR A 67 4.02 6.24 -6.62
C THR A 67 4.99 5.31 -5.92
N ILE A 68 5.12 4.09 -6.43
CA ILE A 68 6.16 3.13 -6.04
C ILE A 68 6.71 2.51 -7.33
N ASN A 69 8.01 2.28 -7.38
CA ASN A 69 8.65 1.61 -8.50
C ASN A 69 8.90 0.13 -8.20
N ASP A 70 8.98 -0.67 -9.26
CA ASP A 70 9.50 -2.04 -9.25
C ASP A 70 8.75 -3.04 -8.33
N ILE A 71 7.45 -2.85 -8.14
CA ILE A 71 6.61 -3.81 -7.41
C ILE A 71 6.49 -5.10 -8.23
N THR A 72 6.74 -6.24 -7.62
CA THR A 72 6.74 -7.56 -8.28
C THR A 72 5.42 -7.85 -8.99
N GLU A 73 4.28 -7.67 -8.34
CA GLU A 73 2.97 -7.90 -8.95
C GLU A 73 2.72 -6.97 -10.13
N ALA A 74 3.17 -5.71 -10.05
CA ALA A 74 3.05 -4.75 -11.14
C ALA A 74 3.88 -5.14 -12.36
N LEU A 75 5.10 -5.63 -12.16
CA LEU A 75 5.96 -6.13 -13.24
C LEU A 75 5.34 -7.36 -13.92
N ILE A 76 4.78 -8.29 -13.15
CA ILE A 76 4.08 -9.46 -13.66
C ILE A 76 2.86 -9.06 -14.52
N MET A 77 2.04 -8.10 -14.05
CA MET A 77 0.91 -7.57 -14.82
C MET A 77 1.35 -6.85 -16.09
N THR A 78 2.41 -6.03 -16.01
CA THR A 78 2.99 -5.33 -17.17
C THR A 78 3.46 -6.33 -18.23
N ASN A 79 4.15 -7.39 -17.81
CA ASN A 79 4.57 -8.47 -18.72
C ASN A 79 3.37 -9.16 -19.38
N ALA A 80 2.28 -9.38 -18.67
CA ALA A 80 1.09 -10.01 -19.22
C ALA A 80 0.45 -9.20 -20.37
N ILE A 81 0.59 -7.87 -20.38
CA ILE A 81 0.09 -7.00 -21.45
C ILE A 81 0.99 -7.08 -22.70
N THR A 82 2.25 -7.43 -22.54
CA THR A 82 3.20 -7.53 -23.68
C THR A 82 3.17 -8.87 -24.39
N VAL A 83 2.79 -9.92 -23.68
CA VAL A 83 2.78 -11.30 -24.18
C VAL A 83 1.44 -11.61 -24.86
N ASN A 84 1.44 -12.56 -25.81
CA ASN A 84 0.20 -13.00 -26.42
C ASN A 84 -0.75 -13.59 -25.35
N ALA A 85 -1.97 -13.05 -25.27
CA ALA A 85 -2.95 -13.49 -24.29
C ALA A 85 -3.28 -15.00 -24.35
N SER A 86 -3.11 -15.65 -25.49
CA SER A 86 -3.34 -17.10 -25.64
C SER A 86 -2.26 -17.96 -24.96
N SER A 87 -1.14 -17.39 -24.51
CA SER A 87 -0.14 -18.11 -23.72
C SER A 87 -0.53 -18.29 -22.26
N PHE A 88 -1.55 -17.57 -21.79
CA PHE A 88 -2.07 -17.72 -20.43
C PHE A 88 -3.24 -18.71 -20.40
N SER A 89 -3.31 -19.50 -19.32
CA SER A 89 -4.48 -20.34 -19.06
C SER A 89 -5.73 -19.47 -18.82
N ASP A 90 -6.87 -20.00 -19.23
CA ASP A 90 -8.14 -19.30 -18.99
C ASP A 90 -8.58 -19.46 -17.53
N LEU A 91 -9.18 -18.41 -16.98
CA LEU A 91 -9.93 -18.51 -15.72
C LEU A 91 -11.19 -19.34 -15.96
N ILE A 92 -11.32 -20.45 -15.22
CA ILE A 92 -12.47 -21.35 -15.37
C ILE A 92 -13.61 -20.80 -14.50
N ALA A 93 -14.74 -20.48 -15.15
CA ALA A 93 -15.87 -19.85 -14.48
C ALA A 93 -16.44 -20.65 -13.28
N SER A 94 -16.40 -21.98 -13.30
CA SER A 94 -16.84 -22.82 -12.19
C SER A 94 -15.92 -22.78 -10.97
N ASN A 95 -14.64 -22.41 -11.16
CA ASN A 95 -13.61 -22.49 -10.13
C ASN A 95 -13.15 -21.12 -9.64
N PHE A 96 -13.66 -20.03 -10.22
CA PHE A 96 -13.15 -18.67 -9.93
C PHE A 96 -13.24 -18.26 -8.46
N ARG A 97 -14.07 -18.94 -7.66
CA ARG A 97 -14.19 -18.71 -6.23
C ARG A 97 -13.09 -19.34 -5.40
N ASP A 98 -12.61 -20.49 -5.85
CA ASP A 98 -11.58 -21.26 -5.18
C ASP A 98 -10.19 -20.69 -5.49
N GLU A 99 -10.14 -19.79 -6.46
CA GLU A 99 -8.92 -19.07 -6.84
C GLU A 99 -8.70 -17.86 -5.93
N ALA A 100 -7.49 -17.70 -5.43
CA ALA A 100 -7.10 -16.57 -4.58
C ALA A 100 -6.91 -15.28 -5.42
N ILE A 101 -7.94 -14.86 -6.15
CA ILE A 101 -7.91 -13.68 -7.01
C ILE A 101 -7.72 -12.42 -6.16
N LYS A 102 -6.72 -11.60 -6.49
CA LYS A 102 -6.43 -10.31 -5.84
C LYS A 102 -6.83 -9.12 -6.70
N ALA A 103 -6.70 -9.25 -8.01
CA ALA A 103 -7.00 -8.16 -8.93
C ALA A 103 -7.58 -8.66 -10.25
N ILE A 104 -8.35 -7.79 -10.90
CA ILE A 104 -8.71 -7.87 -12.32
C ILE A 104 -8.01 -6.71 -12.99
N PHE A 105 -7.41 -6.94 -14.14
CA PHE A 105 -6.70 -5.91 -14.86
C PHE A 105 -6.79 -6.08 -16.36
N THR A 106 -6.60 -4.96 -17.04
CA THR A 106 -6.39 -4.87 -18.48
C THR A 106 -5.31 -3.84 -18.74
N GLY A 107 -4.91 -3.68 -19.98
CA GLY A 107 -3.91 -2.66 -20.30
C GLY A 107 -3.79 -2.40 -21.78
N THR A 108 -3.02 -1.38 -22.10
CA THR A 108 -2.68 -0.97 -23.45
C THR A 108 -1.18 -1.03 -23.66
N ASN A 109 -0.77 -1.41 -24.87
CA ASN A 109 0.61 -1.28 -25.32
C ASN A 109 0.59 -0.42 -26.59
N SER A 110 0.92 0.84 -26.45
CA SER A 110 0.98 1.80 -27.55
C SER A 110 2.41 2.23 -27.80
N ARG A 111 3.00 1.78 -28.90
CA ARG A 111 4.39 2.12 -29.31
C ARG A 111 5.43 1.81 -28.22
N GLY A 112 5.24 0.72 -27.48
CA GLY A 112 6.12 0.33 -26.38
C GLY A 112 5.82 1.02 -25.03
N GLN A 113 4.89 1.95 -24.99
CA GLN A 113 4.39 2.50 -23.73
C GLN A 113 3.25 1.60 -23.22
N ILE A 114 3.55 0.92 -22.13
CA ILE A 114 2.61 -0.02 -21.50
C ILE A 114 1.93 0.71 -20.34
N LYS A 115 0.59 0.66 -20.35
CA LYS A 115 -0.24 1.09 -19.21
C LYS A 115 -1.12 -0.07 -18.78
N VAL A 116 -1.18 -0.33 -17.48
CA VAL A 116 -2.05 -1.36 -16.89
C VAL A 116 -3.04 -0.70 -15.96
N PHE A 117 -4.30 -1.05 -16.09
CA PHE A 117 -5.41 -0.54 -15.27
C PHE A 117 -5.86 -1.64 -14.33
N VAL A 118 -5.74 -1.41 -13.04
CA VAL A 118 -5.90 -2.44 -12.02
C VAL A 118 -7.09 -2.13 -11.10
N GLN A 119 -8.02 -3.09 -11.03
CA GLN A 119 -9.05 -3.14 -10.00
C GLN A 119 -8.70 -4.20 -8.97
N LYS A 120 -8.95 -3.93 -7.69
CA LYS A 120 -8.91 -4.98 -6.68
C LYS A 120 -10.07 -5.94 -6.88
N PHE A 121 -9.89 -7.16 -6.44
CA PHE A 121 -10.95 -8.15 -6.38
C PHE A 121 -11.11 -8.69 -4.97
N SER A 122 -12.34 -8.91 -4.56
CA SER A 122 -12.67 -9.54 -3.29
C SER A 122 -13.69 -10.66 -3.51
N SER A 123 -13.69 -11.66 -2.64
CA SER A 123 -14.65 -12.78 -2.72
C SER A 123 -16.12 -12.34 -2.71
N ARG A 124 -16.41 -11.13 -2.20
CA ARG A 124 -17.77 -10.57 -2.20
C ARG A 124 -18.26 -10.19 -3.59
N GLN A 125 -17.37 -10.04 -4.57
CA GLN A 125 -17.70 -9.76 -5.97
C GLN A 125 -18.10 -11.02 -6.73
N ALA A 126 -17.88 -12.18 -6.14
CA ALA A 126 -18.23 -13.49 -6.66
C ALA A 126 -19.44 -14.04 -5.89
N LEU A 127 -20.64 -13.83 -6.41
CA LEU A 127 -21.87 -14.25 -5.75
C LEU A 127 -22.32 -15.59 -6.31
N SER A 128 -22.48 -16.62 -5.42
CA SER A 128 -23.02 -17.94 -5.81
C SER A 128 -24.42 -18.13 -5.29
N ILE A 129 -25.22 -18.68 -6.18
CA ILE A 129 -26.57 -19.10 -5.87
C ILE A 129 -26.63 -20.26 -4.86
N SER A 130 -25.55 -21.04 -4.75
CA SER A 130 -25.48 -22.17 -3.78
C SER A 130 -25.30 -21.70 -2.35
N GLN A 131 -24.73 -20.50 -2.14
CA GLN A 131 -24.46 -19.96 -0.80
C GLN A 131 -25.50 -18.94 -0.33
N MET A 132 -26.07 -18.17 -1.28
CA MET A 132 -27.15 -17.24 -0.96
C MET A 132 -28.09 -17.06 -2.18
N PRO A 133 -29.40 -16.91 -1.96
CA PRO A 133 -30.31 -16.59 -3.06
C PRO A 133 -30.03 -15.17 -3.57
N ILE A 134 -29.68 -15.05 -4.85
CA ILE A 134 -29.54 -13.78 -5.51
C ILE A 134 -30.85 -13.46 -6.22
N ILE A 135 -31.43 -12.32 -5.92
CA ILE A 135 -32.70 -11.88 -6.49
C ILE A 135 -32.49 -10.59 -7.28
N LYS A 136 -33.12 -10.49 -8.45
CA LYS A 136 -33.17 -9.25 -9.24
C LYS A 136 -34.57 -8.71 -9.28
N MET A 137 -34.69 -7.41 -9.31
CA MET A 137 -35.95 -6.72 -9.55
C MET A 137 -36.25 -6.76 -11.07
N GLN A 138 -37.43 -7.22 -11.41
CA GLN A 138 -37.97 -7.23 -12.78
C GLN A 138 -39.00 -6.11 -12.94
N THR A 139 -39.25 -5.68 -14.18
CA THR A 139 -40.32 -4.75 -14.50
C THR A 139 -41.66 -5.24 -13.94
N GLY A 140 -42.45 -4.35 -13.30
CA GLY A 140 -43.72 -4.70 -12.68
C GLY A 140 -43.64 -5.01 -11.19
N ASN A 141 -42.58 -4.54 -10.48
CA ASN A 141 -42.37 -4.71 -9.00
C ASN A 141 -42.27 -6.18 -8.56
N THR A 142 -41.84 -7.06 -9.45
CA THR A 142 -41.65 -8.48 -9.16
C THR A 142 -40.18 -8.78 -8.95
N PHE A 143 -39.88 -9.58 -7.94
CA PHE A 143 -38.53 -10.10 -7.70
C PHE A 143 -38.45 -11.52 -8.23
N VAL A 144 -37.37 -11.81 -8.97
CA VAL A 144 -37.07 -13.16 -9.47
C VAL A 144 -35.72 -13.61 -8.99
N LYS A 145 -35.59 -14.91 -8.72
CA LYS A 145 -34.31 -15.52 -8.34
C LYS A 145 -33.41 -15.58 -9.57
N ILE A 146 -32.15 -15.20 -9.42
CA ILE A 146 -31.12 -15.47 -10.41
C ILE A 146 -30.68 -16.91 -10.27
N ALA A 147 -30.58 -17.61 -11.38
CA ALA A 147 -30.23 -19.03 -11.43
C ALA A 147 -28.75 -19.28 -11.76
N GLU A 148 -27.96 -18.22 -11.94
CA GLU A 148 -26.58 -18.30 -12.34
C GLU A 148 -25.69 -17.56 -11.35
N ASP A 149 -24.45 -18.03 -11.21
CA ASP A 149 -23.43 -17.33 -10.42
C ASP A 149 -23.09 -16.00 -11.08
N ILE A 150 -22.88 -14.97 -10.26
CA ILE A 150 -22.61 -13.60 -10.72
C ILE A 150 -21.20 -13.22 -10.34
N PHE A 151 -20.52 -12.63 -11.29
CA PHE A 151 -19.21 -11.99 -11.09
C PHE A 151 -19.38 -10.48 -11.34
N THR A 152 -19.03 -9.68 -10.34
CA THR A 152 -19.07 -8.22 -10.43
C THR A 152 -17.67 -7.63 -10.49
N ILE A 153 -17.52 -6.54 -11.21
CA ILE A 153 -16.28 -5.74 -11.23
C ILE A 153 -16.46 -4.50 -10.35
N ASP A 154 -15.35 -3.94 -9.84
CA ASP A 154 -15.38 -2.71 -9.04
C ASP A 154 -15.73 -1.50 -9.95
N ASN A 155 -16.14 -0.40 -9.34
CA ASN A 155 -16.48 0.83 -10.04
C ASN A 155 -15.30 1.82 -10.13
N LYS A 156 -14.09 1.44 -9.69
CA LYS A 156 -12.91 2.29 -9.69
C LYS A 156 -11.62 1.49 -9.79
N LEU A 157 -10.60 2.13 -10.35
CA LEU A 157 -9.24 1.60 -10.31
C LEU A 157 -8.63 1.76 -8.92
N VAL A 158 -7.84 0.78 -8.55
CA VAL A 158 -6.99 0.82 -7.36
C VAL A 158 -5.61 1.37 -7.70
N ALA A 159 -5.14 1.08 -8.91
CA ALA A 159 -3.84 1.53 -9.40
C ALA A 159 -3.81 1.65 -10.91
N ILE A 160 -2.88 2.49 -11.40
CA ILE A 160 -2.42 2.52 -12.78
C ILE A 160 -0.92 2.23 -12.77
N ILE A 161 -0.47 1.30 -13.63
CA ILE A 161 0.95 0.97 -13.78
C ILE A 161 1.42 1.53 -15.11
N GLU A 162 2.51 2.30 -15.10
CA GLU A 162 3.17 2.86 -16.27
C GLU A 162 4.64 2.42 -16.30
N GLY A 163 4.95 1.45 -17.14
CA GLY A 163 6.27 0.83 -17.13
C GLY A 163 6.54 0.08 -15.82
N ASN A 164 7.50 0.56 -15.03
CA ASN A 164 7.82 0.02 -13.71
C ASN A 164 7.17 0.80 -12.55
N LYS A 165 6.53 1.95 -12.84
CA LYS A 165 5.94 2.84 -11.84
C LYS A 165 4.48 2.46 -11.59
N THR A 166 4.13 2.19 -10.35
CA THR A 166 2.76 1.94 -9.87
C THR A 166 2.23 3.18 -9.19
N LYS A 167 1.10 3.71 -9.68
CA LYS A 167 0.41 4.90 -9.17
C LYS A 167 -0.86 4.49 -8.43
N PHE A 168 -1.09 5.01 -7.22
CA PHE A 168 -2.31 4.70 -6.43
C PHE A 168 -2.69 5.89 -5.53
N LYS A 169 -3.98 6.01 -5.21
CA LYS A 169 -4.51 7.08 -4.33
C LYS A 169 -4.78 6.63 -2.90
N SER A 170 -4.74 5.33 -2.63
CA SER A 170 -5.04 4.76 -1.32
C SER A 170 -4.16 3.57 -1.04
N TYR A 171 -3.27 3.71 -0.06
CA TYR A 171 -2.48 2.60 0.46
C TYR A 171 -3.35 1.41 0.89
N HIS A 172 -4.45 1.68 1.61
CA HIS A 172 -5.35 0.61 2.07
C HIS A 172 -5.89 -0.25 0.93
N ASN A 173 -6.21 0.34 -0.22
CA ASN A 173 -6.66 -0.41 -1.39
C ASN A 173 -5.48 -1.05 -2.14
N ALA A 174 -4.37 -0.35 -2.29
CA ALA A 174 -3.19 -0.84 -3.01
C ALA A 174 -2.61 -2.11 -2.36
N ARG A 175 -2.49 -2.15 -1.02
CA ARG A 175 -1.97 -3.32 -0.29
C ARG A 175 -2.84 -4.58 -0.40
N MET A 176 -4.06 -4.48 -0.89
CA MET A 176 -4.91 -5.66 -1.15
C MET A 176 -4.49 -6.39 -2.43
N VAL A 177 -3.75 -5.73 -3.30
CA VAL A 177 -3.26 -6.24 -4.59
C VAL A 177 -1.76 -6.45 -4.56
N PHE A 178 -1.02 -5.45 -4.08
CA PHE A 178 0.44 -5.39 -4.09
C PHE A 178 1.01 -5.71 -2.71
N ASP A 179 2.15 -6.37 -2.68
CA ASP A 179 2.91 -6.53 -1.45
C ASP A 179 3.66 -5.23 -1.14
N LEU A 180 3.16 -4.51 -0.16
CA LEU A 180 3.74 -3.27 0.34
C LEU A 180 4.32 -3.44 1.74
N SER A 181 4.57 -4.69 2.16
CA SER A 181 5.06 -5.01 3.51
C SER A 181 6.41 -4.35 3.81
N ASP A 182 7.24 -4.15 2.78
CA ASP A 182 8.54 -3.49 2.93
C ASP A 182 8.44 -2.07 3.50
N PHE A 183 7.32 -1.36 3.27
CA PHE A 183 7.06 -0.03 3.82
C PHE A 183 6.48 -0.04 5.24
N TYR A 184 6.20 -1.23 5.80
CA TYR A 184 5.57 -1.39 7.11
C TYR A 184 6.25 -2.46 7.95
N LYS A 185 7.55 -2.66 7.75
CA LYS A 185 8.33 -3.59 8.55
C LYS A 185 8.30 -3.17 10.03
N GLU A 186 8.10 -4.15 10.86
CA GLU A 186 8.24 -4.03 12.31
C GLU A 186 9.61 -4.55 12.71
N ALA A 187 10.29 -3.86 13.62
CA ALA A 187 11.52 -4.36 14.22
C ALA A 187 11.27 -5.69 14.94
N THR A 188 12.09 -6.68 14.65
CA THR A 188 12.10 -7.94 15.40
C THR A 188 12.68 -7.74 16.80
N ASP A 189 12.65 -8.76 17.65
CA ASP A 189 13.31 -8.69 18.96
C ASP A 189 14.84 -8.52 18.81
N GLU A 190 15.41 -9.12 17.78
CA GLU A 190 16.83 -8.97 17.42
C GLU A 190 17.13 -7.53 16.96
N ASP A 191 16.27 -6.92 16.15
CA ASP A 191 16.43 -5.53 15.72
C ASP A 191 16.35 -4.56 16.90
N LEU A 192 15.44 -4.79 17.85
CA LEU A 192 15.34 -4.01 19.08
C LEU A 192 16.56 -4.17 19.97
N ALA A 193 17.08 -5.39 20.07
CA ALA A 193 18.30 -5.66 20.82
C ALA A 193 19.53 -5.01 20.18
N GLU A 194 19.61 -4.99 18.84
CA GLU A 194 20.66 -4.29 18.10
C GLU A 194 20.56 -2.78 18.28
N MET A 195 19.35 -2.22 18.18
CA MET A 195 19.11 -0.79 18.46
C MET A 195 19.54 -0.41 19.88
N ALA A 196 19.28 -1.28 20.86
CA ALA A 196 19.69 -1.07 22.25
C ALA A 196 21.23 -1.05 22.44
N GLN A 197 21.98 -1.66 21.54
CA GLN A 197 23.45 -1.67 21.56
C GLN A 197 24.05 -0.46 20.84
N HIS A 198 23.23 0.39 20.25
CA HIS A 198 23.72 1.57 19.52
C HIS A 198 24.53 2.50 20.45
N PRO A 199 25.71 3.00 20.02
CA PRO A 199 26.58 3.83 20.87
C PRO A 199 25.91 5.09 21.44
N SER A 200 24.92 5.64 20.72
CA SER A 200 24.17 6.86 21.09
C SER A 200 22.99 6.61 22.03
N LEU A 201 22.63 5.35 22.32
CA LEU A 201 21.47 5.01 23.13
C LEU A 201 21.85 4.31 24.44
N GLU A 202 21.04 4.51 25.47
CA GLU A 202 21.08 3.76 26.73
C GLU A 202 19.69 3.23 27.07
N ILE A 203 19.58 1.92 27.26
CA ILE A 203 18.35 1.23 27.66
C ILE A 203 18.64 0.50 28.96
N ASN A 204 17.96 0.90 30.03
CA ASN A 204 18.20 0.37 31.36
C ASN A 204 17.76 -1.09 31.53
N ASP A 205 16.67 -1.49 30.88
CA ASP A 205 16.12 -2.85 30.91
C ASP A 205 15.69 -3.28 29.51
N LEU A 206 16.58 -4.00 28.84
CA LEU A 206 16.34 -4.52 27.47
C LEU A 206 15.16 -5.49 27.42
N GLN A 207 14.99 -6.34 28.42
CA GLN A 207 13.93 -7.34 28.41
C GLN A 207 12.55 -6.67 28.53
N SER A 208 12.43 -5.67 29.39
CA SER A 208 11.20 -4.87 29.51
C SER A 208 10.95 -4.07 28.25
N PHE A 209 11.97 -3.46 27.64
CA PHE A 209 11.85 -2.70 26.39
C PHE A 209 11.30 -3.57 25.24
N ILE A 210 11.84 -4.77 25.05
CA ILE A 210 11.37 -5.71 24.01
C ILE A 210 9.94 -6.18 24.30
N ALA A 211 9.62 -6.52 25.55
CA ALA A 211 8.32 -7.03 25.94
C ALA A 211 7.20 -5.98 25.81
N GLU A 212 7.52 -4.70 26.04
CA GLU A 212 6.57 -3.60 25.98
C GLU A 212 6.47 -2.93 24.60
N ALA A 213 7.38 -3.26 23.66
CA ALA A 213 7.39 -2.71 22.32
C ALA A 213 6.17 -3.22 21.53
N ASP A 214 5.10 -2.38 21.48
CA ASP A 214 3.92 -2.62 20.64
C ASP A 214 4.25 -2.36 19.15
N THR A 215 3.34 -2.78 18.25
CA THR A 215 3.48 -2.57 16.79
C THR A 215 3.89 -1.14 16.41
N PRO A 216 3.30 -0.04 16.93
CA PRO A 216 3.79 1.31 16.66
C PRO A 216 5.24 1.54 17.06
N ILE A 217 5.67 1.10 18.23
CA ILE A 217 7.06 1.25 18.69
C ILE A 217 8.00 0.46 17.79
N ARG A 218 7.64 -0.77 17.43
CA ARG A 218 8.45 -1.61 16.52
C ARG A 218 8.60 -1.00 15.15
N LYS A 219 7.54 -0.38 14.61
CA LYS A 219 7.61 0.36 13.32
C LYS A 219 8.54 1.56 13.42
N MET A 220 8.40 2.38 14.47
CA MET A 220 9.28 3.51 14.69
C MET A 220 10.76 3.08 14.85
N ALA A 221 11.01 2.03 15.61
CA ALA A 221 12.35 1.48 15.79
C ALA A 221 12.96 1.00 14.46
N HIS A 222 12.16 0.29 13.64
CA HIS A 222 12.60 -0.13 12.31
C HIS A 222 12.95 1.07 11.42
N THR A 223 12.10 2.11 11.41
CA THR A 223 12.33 3.32 10.62
C THR A 223 13.56 4.09 11.11
N ILE A 224 13.78 4.23 12.43
CA ILE A 224 14.98 4.87 13.00
C ILE A 224 16.23 4.13 12.55
N LYS A 225 16.24 2.78 12.62
CA LYS A 225 17.37 1.97 12.17
C LYS A 225 17.61 2.15 10.66
N SER A 226 16.55 2.14 9.85
CA SER A 226 16.65 2.24 8.40
C SER A 226 17.06 3.63 7.90
N SER A 227 16.69 4.70 8.64
CA SER A 227 17.04 6.08 8.28
C SER A 227 18.50 6.43 8.60
N GLY A 228 19.16 5.66 9.47
CA GLY A 228 20.51 5.96 9.94
C GLY A 228 20.61 7.25 10.76
N ILE A 229 19.52 7.75 11.31
CA ILE A 229 19.49 9.05 12.02
C ILE A 229 20.43 9.06 13.24
N LEU A 230 20.56 7.93 13.91
CA LEU A 230 21.46 7.79 15.06
C LEU A 230 22.95 7.77 14.67
N ASP A 231 23.26 7.43 13.41
CA ASP A 231 24.61 7.45 12.86
C ASP A 231 24.98 8.83 12.28
N ASN A 232 23.96 9.54 11.76
CA ASN A 232 24.15 10.81 11.07
C ASN A 232 24.25 12.01 12.02
N TYR A 233 23.71 11.90 13.24
CA TYR A 233 23.68 12.99 14.22
C TYR A 233 24.29 12.58 15.54
N THR A 234 25.09 13.48 16.15
CA THR A 234 25.66 13.27 17.48
C THR A 234 24.60 13.45 18.57
N VAL A 235 24.83 12.84 19.74
CA VAL A 235 23.97 13.00 20.92
C VAL A 235 23.79 14.46 21.31
N GLU A 236 24.84 15.29 21.19
CA GLU A 236 24.80 16.73 21.46
C GLU A 236 23.89 17.47 20.45
N GLN A 237 23.95 17.10 19.18
CA GLN A 237 23.07 17.71 18.14
C GLN A 237 21.61 17.35 18.42
N ILE A 238 21.31 16.08 18.70
CA ILE A 238 19.98 15.59 19.03
C ILE A 238 19.44 16.29 20.29
N SER A 239 20.24 16.35 21.34
CA SER A 239 19.86 17.01 22.60
C SER A 239 19.65 18.51 22.44
N THR A 240 20.48 19.18 21.65
CA THR A 240 20.33 20.63 21.35
C THR A 240 19.03 20.88 20.56
N ALA A 241 18.73 20.06 19.58
CA ALA A 241 17.48 20.17 18.83
C ALA A 241 16.25 19.93 19.71
N ALA A 242 16.30 18.95 20.62
CA ALA A 242 15.22 18.65 21.56
C ALA A 242 14.92 19.78 22.55
N ALA A 243 15.90 20.61 22.89
CA ALA A 243 15.69 21.76 23.77
C ALA A 243 14.67 22.77 23.25
N SER A 244 14.37 22.74 21.94
CA SER A 244 13.34 23.56 21.32
C SER A 244 11.91 23.01 21.56
N PHE A 245 11.76 21.79 22.09
CA PHE A 245 10.49 21.09 22.30
C PHE A 245 10.34 20.68 23.77
N PRO A 246 9.85 21.58 24.65
CA PRO A 246 9.81 21.34 26.11
C PRO A 246 8.99 20.11 26.54
N GLU A 247 8.02 19.70 25.72
CA GLU A 247 7.20 18.51 25.95
C GLU A 247 7.98 17.20 25.72
N ILE A 248 9.17 17.25 25.05
CA ILE A 248 10.00 16.10 24.76
C ILE A 248 11.20 16.09 25.70
N SER A 249 11.17 15.16 26.64
CA SER A 249 12.29 15.00 27.59
C SER A 249 13.33 14.04 27.04
N ILE A 250 14.39 14.57 26.41
CA ILE A 250 15.60 13.80 26.06
C ILE A 250 16.54 13.84 27.24
N ILE A 251 16.74 12.71 27.90
CA ILE A 251 17.71 12.57 28.99
C ILE A 251 19.00 12.03 28.44
N VAL A 252 20.09 12.74 28.65
CA VAL A 252 21.44 12.30 28.28
C VAL A 252 22.20 11.85 29.54
N ARG A 253 22.62 10.60 29.55
CA ARG A 253 23.52 10.03 30.61
C ARG A 253 24.75 9.43 29.96
N ASN A 254 25.90 9.69 30.53
CA ASN A 254 27.17 9.14 30.05
C ASN A 254 27.42 9.35 28.53
N GLY A 255 26.92 10.47 27.96
CA GLY A 255 27.02 10.75 26.53
C GLY A 255 26.07 9.95 25.66
N LYS A 256 25.05 9.32 26.23
CA LYS A 256 24.00 8.53 25.52
C LYS A 256 22.62 9.05 25.83
N ILE A 257 21.71 8.88 24.89
CA ILE A 257 20.28 9.18 25.06
C ILE A 257 19.65 8.01 25.81
N GLU A 258 19.11 8.28 26.99
CA GLU A 258 18.36 7.29 27.76
C GLU A 258 16.94 7.16 27.19
N LEU A 259 16.57 5.96 26.75
CA LEU A 259 15.19 5.70 26.31
C LEU A 259 14.29 5.47 27.55
N PRO A 260 13.17 6.22 27.65
CA PRO A 260 12.22 6.06 28.75
C PRO A 260 11.62 4.66 28.81
N SER A 261 11.36 4.16 30.03
CA SER A 261 10.67 2.89 30.24
C SER A 261 9.14 3.03 30.07
N ASP A 262 8.58 4.21 30.32
CA ASP A 262 7.15 4.40 30.10
C ASP A 262 6.83 4.62 28.63
N ARG A 263 5.77 3.93 28.15
CA ARG A 263 5.38 3.89 26.75
C ARG A 263 5.09 5.27 26.12
N ARG A 264 4.52 6.21 26.89
CA ARG A 264 4.14 7.53 26.36
C ARG A 264 5.38 8.37 26.08
N SER A 265 6.28 8.46 27.04
CA SER A 265 7.54 9.20 26.90
C SER A 265 8.44 8.54 25.84
N LEU A 266 8.48 7.22 25.81
CA LEU A 266 9.22 6.47 24.78
C LEU A 266 8.72 6.84 23.36
N LYS A 267 7.41 6.81 23.12
CA LYS A 267 6.85 7.22 21.83
C LYS A 267 7.18 8.68 21.49
N GLY A 268 7.18 9.56 22.47
CA GLY A 268 7.59 10.96 22.28
C GLY A 268 9.04 11.08 21.79
N VAL A 269 9.96 10.36 22.44
CA VAL A 269 11.39 10.33 22.01
C VAL A 269 11.55 9.72 20.63
N LEU A 270 10.86 8.62 20.34
CA LEU A 270 10.93 7.97 19.01
C LEU A 270 10.37 8.87 17.89
N HIS A 271 9.24 9.55 18.11
CA HIS A 271 8.70 10.54 17.17
C HIS A 271 9.67 11.71 16.95
N PHE A 272 10.33 12.17 18.01
CA PHE A 272 11.35 13.20 17.88
C PHE A 272 12.54 12.74 17.03
N LEU A 273 13.06 11.54 17.28
CA LEU A 273 14.14 10.95 16.49
C LEU A 273 13.74 10.74 15.01
N LEU A 274 12.47 10.48 14.75
CA LEU A 274 11.94 10.37 13.39
C LEU A 274 11.67 11.74 12.74
N GLU A 275 11.90 12.86 13.44
CA GLU A 275 11.57 14.21 12.97
C GLU A 275 10.08 14.41 12.70
N ASP A 276 9.19 13.66 13.39
CA ASP A 276 7.74 13.79 13.26
C ASP A 276 7.19 15.02 14.02
N ILE A 277 8.04 15.68 14.82
CA ILE A 277 7.65 16.81 15.68
C ILE A 277 8.24 18.10 15.08
N TYR A 278 7.39 19.08 14.88
CA TYR A 278 7.80 20.38 14.33
C TYR A 278 7.06 21.53 15.00
N LYS A 279 7.66 22.71 14.93
CA LYS A 279 7.10 23.96 15.45
C LYS A 279 6.44 24.76 14.34
N GLY A 280 5.16 25.09 14.52
CA GLY A 280 4.45 25.92 13.57
C GLY A 280 5.07 27.33 13.48
N PRO A 281 5.47 27.80 12.28
CA PRO A 281 6.23 29.03 12.13
C PRO A 281 5.44 30.30 12.51
N LEU A 282 4.11 30.23 12.51
CA LEU A 282 3.25 31.36 12.87
C LEU A 282 2.72 31.26 14.31
N SER A 283 2.31 30.08 14.74
CA SER A 283 1.71 29.87 16.07
C SER A 283 2.75 29.65 17.16
N GLY A 284 3.95 29.17 16.81
CA GLY A 284 4.94 28.67 17.77
C GLY A 284 4.54 27.41 18.48
N SER A 285 3.38 26.83 18.14
CA SER A 285 2.89 25.58 18.74
C SER A 285 3.63 24.37 18.21
N ASP A 286 3.78 23.35 19.05
CA ASP A 286 4.38 22.09 18.64
C ASP A 286 3.31 21.18 18.01
N PHE A 287 3.67 20.54 16.92
CA PHE A 287 2.82 19.65 16.13
C PHE A 287 3.47 18.29 15.98
N LEU A 288 2.67 17.24 16.01
CA LEU A 288 3.04 15.89 15.62
C LEU A 288 2.44 15.58 14.25
N THR A 289 3.25 15.09 13.32
CA THR A 289 2.79 14.64 12.01
C THR A 289 3.27 13.23 11.74
N ASN A 290 2.47 12.47 11.00
CA ASN A 290 2.84 11.19 10.43
C ASN A 290 2.88 11.24 8.89
N SER A 291 2.94 12.45 8.33
CA SER A 291 2.91 12.69 6.90
C SER A 291 3.79 13.89 6.58
N LYS A 292 5.11 13.67 6.55
CA LYS A 292 6.12 14.69 6.27
C LYS A 292 6.77 14.47 4.92
N ARG A 293 7.16 15.56 4.27
CA ARG A 293 8.00 15.55 3.05
C ARG A 293 9.00 16.70 3.11
N VAL A 294 10.14 16.49 2.50
CA VAL A 294 11.12 17.56 2.25
C VAL A 294 10.57 18.45 1.15
N LEU A 295 10.62 19.78 1.35
CA LEU A 295 10.17 20.77 0.39
C LEU A 295 11.22 21.02 -0.68
#